data_96c5c3f2582315d6633f423eeeaf5519
#
_entry.id   96c5c3f2582315d6633f423eeeaf5519
#
_cell.length_a   1.000
_cell.length_b   1.000
_cell.length_c   1.000
_cell.angle_alpha   90.00
_cell.angle_beta   90.00
_cell.angle_gamma   90.00
#
_symmetry.space_group_name_H-M   'P 1'
#
loop_
_entity.id
_entity.type
_entity.pdbx_description
1 polymer ?
#
loop_
_entity_poly.entity_id
_entity_poly.type
_entity_poly.pdbx_seq_one_letter_code
_entity_poly.pdbx_strand_id
1 'polypeptide(L)'
;MRDNGDPSYLDLSYPRHMVGASLALVDATWTPDSTWHVVDYSDKIGHGEADFSQAVDNLLSWRAHRAARVRVEGEPTVGETVQLYFGPTVSPCRIISVERSPQRVALVYGTMYGHIECGEEAFIIERNSADDVIGRCVAFSRHSWWLARVFSTPARYVQWWATRRYVRGMAP
;
A
#
# COMPACT_ATOMS: atom_id res chain seq x y z
N MET A 1 -14.83 -3.44 -13.37
CA MET A 1 -14.84 -4.88 -13.05
C MET A 1 -13.57 -5.45 -13.65
N ARG A 2 -12.52 -5.69 -12.84
CA ARG A 2 -11.26 -6.23 -13.36
C ARG A 2 -11.42 -7.72 -13.60
N ASP A 3 -10.85 -8.19 -14.71
CA ASP A 3 -10.91 -9.59 -15.11
C ASP A 3 -10.18 -10.46 -14.09
N ASN A 4 -10.94 -11.18 -13.25
CA ASN A 4 -10.40 -12.12 -12.26
C ASN A 4 -9.70 -13.34 -12.87
N GLY A 5 -9.62 -13.40 -14.19
CA GLY A 5 -8.95 -14.45 -14.95
C GLY A 5 -7.53 -14.14 -15.39
N ASP A 6 -7.02 -12.91 -15.14
CA ASP A 6 -5.67 -12.53 -15.56
C ASP A 6 -4.61 -13.43 -14.88
N PRO A 7 -3.77 -14.11 -15.68
CA PRO A 7 -2.68 -14.96 -15.18
C PRO A 7 -1.69 -14.24 -14.25
N SER A 8 -1.55 -12.91 -14.38
CA SER A 8 -0.64 -12.10 -13.56
C SER A 8 -0.96 -12.11 -12.06
N TYR A 9 -2.18 -12.52 -11.67
CA TYR A 9 -2.61 -12.60 -10.27
C TYR A 9 -2.58 -14.02 -9.69
N LEU A 10 -2.03 -15.00 -10.40
CA LEU A 10 -1.92 -16.40 -9.93
C LEU A 10 -1.02 -16.54 -8.70
N ASP A 11 -0.02 -15.69 -8.57
CA ASP A 11 1.00 -15.76 -7.53
C ASP A 11 0.69 -14.89 -6.29
N LEU A 12 -0.49 -14.26 -6.24
CA LEU A 12 -0.91 -13.49 -5.07
C LEU A 12 -1.26 -14.43 -3.91
N SER A 13 -0.88 -14.02 -2.70
CA SER A 13 -1.08 -14.81 -1.48
C SER A 13 -2.49 -14.66 -0.88
N TYR A 14 -3.32 -13.78 -1.42
CA TYR A 14 -4.71 -13.53 -0.99
C TYR A 14 -5.72 -13.83 -2.12
N PRO A 15 -7.04 -13.97 -1.79
CA PRO A 15 -8.05 -14.34 -2.77
C PRO A 15 -8.18 -13.35 -3.93
N ARG A 16 -8.24 -13.84 -5.16
CA ARG A 16 -8.32 -13.02 -6.38
C ARG A 16 -9.50 -12.05 -6.40
N HIS A 17 -10.65 -12.43 -5.86
CA HIS A 17 -11.83 -11.55 -5.80
C HIS A 17 -11.61 -10.31 -4.93
N MET A 18 -10.53 -10.28 -4.14
CA MET A 18 -10.13 -9.16 -3.30
C MET A 18 -9.08 -8.26 -3.96
N VAL A 19 -8.68 -8.54 -5.20
CA VAL A 19 -7.71 -7.69 -5.93
C VAL A 19 -8.32 -6.31 -6.18
N GLY A 20 -7.64 -5.25 -5.72
CA GLY A 20 -8.12 -3.88 -5.76
C GLY A 20 -9.03 -3.50 -4.58
N ALA A 21 -9.23 -4.40 -3.62
CA ALA A 21 -10.13 -4.16 -2.48
C ALA A 21 -9.59 -3.09 -1.52
N SER A 22 -8.28 -2.82 -1.49
CA SER A 22 -7.73 -1.72 -0.69
C SER A 22 -8.23 -0.34 -1.16
N LEU A 23 -8.43 -0.13 -2.46
CA LEU A 23 -9.09 1.08 -2.97
C LEU A 23 -10.58 1.09 -2.66
N ALA A 24 -11.25 -0.06 -2.72
CA ALA A 24 -12.66 -0.15 -2.35
C ALA A 24 -12.91 0.13 -0.85
N LEU A 25 -11.93 -0.13 0.02
CA LEU A 25 -11.93 0.34 1.42
C LEU A 25 -11.88 1.87 1.50
N VAL A 26 -11.02 2.50 0.71
CA VAL A 26 -10.90 3.98 0.65
C VAL A 26 -12.22 4.63 0.26
N ASP A 27 -12.90 4.03 -0.72
CA ASP A 27 -14.14 4.54 -1.29
C ASP A 27 -15.39 4.06 -0.50
N ALA A 28 -15.18 3.33 0.63
CA ALA A 28 -16.23 2.74 1.48
C ALA A 28 -17.23 1.83 0.73
N THR A 29 -16.80 1.24 -0.37
CA THR A 29 -17.62 0.34 -1.20
C THR A 29 -17.42 -1.14 -0.86
N TRP A 30 -16.45 -1.45 -0.01
CA TRP A 30 -16.18 -2.79 0.49
C TRP A 30 -15.68 -2.75 1.94
N THR A 31 -16.02 -3.78 2.71
CA THR A 31 -15.53 -3.97 4.09
C THR A 31 -15.11 -5.43 4.24
N PRO A 32 -13.90 -5.70 4.75
CA PRO A 32 -13.46 -7.07 5.00
C PRO A 32 -14.21 -7.67 6.19
N ASP A 33 -14.27 -8.99 6.23
CA ASP A 33 -14.71 -9.71 7.42
C ASP A 33 -13.67 -9.61 8.56
N SER A 34 -14.04 -10.09 9.74
CA SER A 34 -13.23 -10.00 10.96
C SER A 34 -11.90 -10.79 10.93
N THR A 35 -11.66 -11.59 9.90
CA THR A 35 -10.39 -12.33 9.73
C THR A 35 -9.27 -11.48 9.16
N TRP A 36 -9.61 -10.31 8.61
CA TRP A 36 -8.67 -9.34 8.07
C TRP A 36 -8.46 -8.18 9.02
N HIS A 37 -7.22 -7.82 9.23
CA HIS A 37 -6.85 -6.61 9.92
C HIS A 37 -6.78 -5.46 8.93
N VAL A 38 -7.41 -4.34 9.27
CA VAL A 38 -7.37 -3.11 8.46
C VAL A 38 -6.53 -2.06 9.16
N VAL A 39 -5.66 -1.43 8.42
CA VAL A 39 -4.96 -0.20 8.80
C VAL A 39 -5.37 0.88 7.82
N ASP A 40 -5.77 2.02 8.33
CA ASP A 40 -6.11 3.21 7.54
C ASP A 40 -5.55 4.43 8.27
N TYR A 41 -4.66 5.14 7.61
CA TYR A 41 -4.06 6.35 8.16
C TYR A 41 -3.91 7.40 7.07
N SER A 42 -4.35 8.62 7.36
CA SER A 42 -4.18 9.79 6.50
C SER A 42 -3.67 10.98 7.30
N ASP A 43 -2.95 11.87 6.62
CA ASP A 43 -2.47 13.12 7.18
C ASP A 43 -2.37 14.19 6.08
N LYS A 44 -2.48 15.45 6.45
CA LYS A 44 -2.15 16.55 5.54
C LYS A 44 -0.63 16.62 5.42
N ILE A 45 -0.12 16.52 4.18
CA ILE A 45 1.31 16.46 3.87
C ILE A 45 1.81 17.66 3.07
N GLY A 46 0.93 18.54 2.61
CA GLY A 46 1.30 19.71 1.83
C GLY A 46 0.11 20.57 1.43
N HIS A 47 0.36 21.52 0.53
CA HIS A 47 -0.66 22.42 -0.02
C HIS A 47 -0.28 22.86 -1.44
N GLY A 48 -1.25 22.84 -2.35
CA GLY A 48 -1.07 23.29 -3.73
C GLY A 48 -0.48 22.26 -4.68
N GLU A 49 -0.41 22.63 -5.96
CA GLU A 49 0.03 21.78 -7.07
C GLU A 49 1.48 21.32 -6.94
N ALA A 50 2.37 22.21 -6.50
CA ALA A 50 3.80 21.90 -6.39
C ALA A 50 4.03 20.79 -5.35
N ASP A 51 3.39 20.90 -4.18
CA ASP A 51 3.48 19.89 -3.13
C ASP A 51 2.83 18.57 -3.57
N PHE A 52 1.69 18.64 -4.29
CA PHE A 52 1.07 17.44 -4.86
C PHE A 52 2.01 16.72 -5.81
N SER A 53 2.62 17.43 -6.76
CA SER A 53 3.57 16.85 -7.71
C SER A 53 4.77 16.23 -7.02
N GLN A 54 5.36 16.93 -6.02
CA GLN A 54 6.49 16.42 -5.27
C GLN A 54 6.12 15.18 -4.44
N ALA A 55 4.92 15.15 -3.85
CA ALA A 55 4.44 14.01 -3.09
C ALA A 55 4.26 12.77 -4.00
N VAL A 56 3.73 12.97 -5.22
CA VAL A 56 3.61 11.91 -6.23
C VAL A 56 5.00 11.36 -6.60
N ASP A 57 5.98 12.23 -6.84
CA ASP A 57 7.35 11.81 -7.14
C ASP A 57 7.98 11.04 -5.96
N ASN A 58 7.74 11.48 -4.72
CA ASN A 58 8.20 10.80 -3.52
C ASN A 58 7.60 9.40 -3.37
N LEU A 59 6.33 9.21 -3.73
CA LEU A 59 5.66 7.91 -3.72
C LEU A 59 6.24 7.00 -4.80
N LEU A 60 6.25 7.46 -6.05
CA LEU A 60 6.60 6.63 -7.20
C LEU A 60 8.11 6.35 -7.33
N SER A 61 8.95 7.15 -6.68
CA SER A 61 10.39 6.87 -6.54
C SER A 61 10.74 6.03 -5.31
N TRP A 62 9.76 5.49 -4.60
CA TRP A 62 9.92 4.72 -3.36
C TRP A 62 10.52 5.51 -2.18
N ARG A 63 10.54 6.85 -2.23
CA ARG A 63 11.05 7.67 -1.13
C ARG A 63 10.20 7.50 0.12
N ALA A 64 8.87 7.41 -0.04
CA ALA A 64 7.95 7.09 1.04
C ALA A 64 8.31 5.78 1.76
N HIS A 65 8.64 4.74 1.00
CA HIS A 65 9.07 3.44 1.52
C HIS A 65 10.40 3.53 2.26
N ARG A 66 11.39 4.24 1.68
CA ARG A 66 12.68 4.47 2.36
C ARG A 66 12.54 5.20 3.69
N ALA A 67 11.60 6.14 3.81
CA ALA A 67 11.29 6.82 5.08
C ALA A 67 10.79 5.85 6.16
N ALA A 68 10.11 4.78 5.77
CA ALA A 68 9.69 3.68 6.64
C ALA A 68 10.78 2.60 6.82
N ARG A 69 12.02 2.85 6.36
CA ARG A 69 13.14 1.89 6.36
C ARG A 69 12.89 0.64 5.50
N VAL A 70 12.01 0.75 4.52
CA VAL A 70 11.76 -0.28 3.52
C VAL A 70 12.50 0.11 2.23
N ARG A 71 13.46 -0.71 1.82
CA ARG A 71 14.08 -0.59 0.50
C ARG A 71 13.25 -1.38 -0.49
N VAL A 72 12.95 -0.79 -1.64
CA VAL A 72 12.21 -1.44 -2.71
C VAL A 72 13.10 -1.58 -3.93
N GLU A 73 13.09 -2.75 -4.56
CA GLU A 73 13.70 -3.02 -5.85
C GLU A 73 12.59 -3.36 -6.86
N GLY A 74 12.65 -2.73 -8.03
CA GLY A 74 11.66 -2.79 -9.10
C GLY A 74 10.90 -1.49 -9.28
N GLU A 75 10.18 -1.39 -10.39
CA GLU A 75 9.47 -0.19 -10.82
C GLU A 75 7.98 -0.25 -10.43
N PRO A 76 7.34 0.90 -10.12
CA PRO A 76 5.91 0.95 -9.79
C PRO A 76 5.04 0.85 -11.05
N THR A 77 5.24 -0.20 -11.83
CA THR A 77 4.53 -0.47 -13.09
C THR A 77 3.56 -1.63 -12.91
N VAL A 78 2.31 -1.45 -13.36
CA VAL A 78 1.25 -2.47 -13.21
C VAL A 78 1.68 -3.80 -13.79
N GLY A 79 1.51 -4.87 -13.03
CA GLY A 79 1.91 -6.24 -13.38
C GLY A 79 3.35 -6.60 -13.01
N GLU A 80 4.21 -5.63 -12.70
CA GLU A 80 5.59 -5.89 -12.28
C GLU A 80 5.66 -6.41 -10.84
N THR A 81 6.69 -7.22 -10.59
CA THR A 81 7.03 -7.68 -9.24
C THR A 81 8.07 -6.78 -8.64
N VAL A 82 7.81 -6.29 -7.44
CA VAL A 82 8.76 -5.53 -6.63
C VAL A 82 9.18 -6.35 -5.40
N GLN A 83 10.42 -6.17 -4.95
CA GLN A 83 10.94 -6.79 -3.74
C GLN A 83 11.06 -5.75 -2.63
N LEU A 84 10.39 -5.98 -1.52
CA LEU A 84 10.45 -5.13 -0.34
C LEU A 84 11.42 -5.74 0.68
N TYR A 85 12.41 -4.95 1.11
CA TYR A 85 13.41 -5.34 2.10
C TYR A 85 13.19 -4.56 3.38
N PHE A 86 12.86 -5.26 4.46
CA PHE A 86 12.70 -4.70 5.79
C PHE A 86 13.51 -5.52 6.82
N GLY A 87 14.60 -4.93 7.32
CA GLY A 87 15.55 -5.68 8.15
C GLY A 87 16.09 -6.92 7.41
N PRO A 88 15.98 -8.13 7.98
CA PRO A 88 16.43 -9.37 7.33
C PRO A 88 15.39 -9.98 6.39
N THR A 89 14.19 -9.39 6.25
CA THR A 89 13.11 -9.98 5.44
C THR A 89 13.13 -9.47 4.02
N VAL A 90 12.77 -10.34 3.08
CA VAL A 90 12.52 -10.02 1.67
C VAL A 90 11.09 -10.44 1.37
N SER A 91 10.30 -9.52 0.85
CA SER A 91 8.87 -9.68 0.69
C SER A 91 8.45 -9.32 -0.74
N PRO A 92 8.09 -10.30 -1.58
CA PRO A 92 7.66 -10.04 -2.95
C PRO A 92 6.24 -9.48 -2.98
N CYS A 93 6.02 -8.44 -3.79
CA CYS A 93 4.72 -7.84 -4.05
C CYS A 93 4.50 -7.66 -5.56
N ARG A 94 3.24 -7.75 -5.99
CA ARG A 94 2.79 -7.43 -7.35
C ARG A 94 2.16 -6.06 -7.38
N ILE A 95 2.56 -5.20 -8.32
CA ILE A 95 1.88 -3.93 -8.55
C ILE A 95 0.52 -4.21 -9.19
N ILE A 96 -0.54 -3.88 -8.48
CA ILE A 96 -1.94 -4.13 -8.88
C ILE A 96 -2.48 -2.99 -9.72
N SER A 97 -2.24 -1.74 -9.29
CA SER A 97 -2.64 -0.56 -10.04
C SER A 97 -1.77 0.66 -9.73
N VAL A 98 -1.68 1.52 -10.74
CA VAL A 98 -1.18 2.89 -10.61
C VAL A 98 -2.22 3.78 -11.29
N GLU A 99 -3.06 4.43 -10.49
CA GLU A 99 -4.11 5.32 -10.97
C GLU A 99 -3.63 6.76 -10.89
N ARG A 100 -3.89 7.54 -11.94
CA ARG A 100 -3.49 8.95 -12.02
C ARG A 100 -4.63 9.80 -12.51
N SER A 101 -4.90 10.88 -11.81
CA SER A 101 -5.75 11.96 -12.22
C SER A 101 -5.12 13.30 -11.81
N PRO A 102 -5.64 14.45 -12.25
CA PRO A 102 -5.08 15.76 -11.90
C PRO A 102 -5.06 16.06 -10.39
N GLN A 103 -5.90 15.39 -9.60
CA GLN A 103 -6.04 15.64 -8.18
C GLN A 103 -5.85 14.40 -7.30
N ARG A 104 -5.61 13.21 -7.91
CA ARG A 104 -5.43 11.96 -7.16
C ARG A 104 -4.47 11.03 -7.88
N VAL A 105 -3.52 10.50 -7.13
CA VAL A 105 -2.67 9.39 -7.56
C VAL A 105 -2.78 8.27 -6.53
N ALA A 106 -2.94 7.03 -6.99
CA ALA A 106 -2.95 5.86 -6.14
C ALA A 106 -1.99 4.80 -6.68
N LEU A 107 -1.17 4.24 -5.81
CA LEU A 107 -0.31 3.08 -6.04
C LEU A 107 -0.82 1.94 -5.18
N VAL A 108 -1.08 0.78 -5.77
CA VAL A 108 -1.54 -0.42 -5.06
C VAL A 108 -0.62 -1.58 -5.36
N TYR A 109 -0.19 -2.28 -4.32
CA TYR A 109 0.46 -3.57 -4.47
C TYR A 109 -0.14 -4.64 -3.57
N GLY A 110 -0.14 -5.87 -4.06
CA GLY A 110 -0.60 -7.06 -3.34
C GLY A 110 0.55 -8.00 -3.03
N THR A 111 0.47 -8.67 -1.88
CA THR A 111 1.47 -9.64 -1.44
C THR A 111 1.45 -10.90 -2.30
N MET A 112 2.62 -11.43 -2.60
CA MET A 112 2.81 -12.70 -3.31
C MET A 112 3.18 -13.83 -2.34
N TYR A 113 3.17 -15.07 -2.81
CA TYR A 113 3.69 -16.18 -2.03
C TYR A 113 5.15 -15.94 -1.64
N GLY A 114 5.48 -16.18 -0.37
CA GLY A 114 6.79 -15.85 0.22
C GLY A 114 6.82 -14.54 1.01
N HIS A 115 5.79 -13.70 0.90
CA HIS A 115 5.62 -12.53 1.75
C HIS A 115 5.25 -12.93 3.19
N ILE A 116 5.75 -12.18 4.18
CA ILE A 116 5.47 -12.44 5.61
C ILE A 116 4.00 -12.17 6.01
N GLU A 117 3.31 -11.32 5.25
CA GLU A 117 1.89 -11.02 5.40
C GLU A 117 1.13 -11.44 4.13
N CYS A 118 -0.18 -11.50 4.23
CA CYS A 118 -1.10 -11.83 3.14
C CYS A 118 -2.14 -10.72 3.04
N GLY A 119 -2.18 -9.98 1.93
CA GLY A 119 -3.10 -8.87 1.74
C GLY A 119 -2.67 -7.86 0.68
N GLU A 120 -3.23 -6.66 0.76
CA GLU A 120 -3.03 -5.59 -0.22
C GLU A 120 -2.88 -4.25 0.50
N GLU A 121 -2.06 -3.37 -0.05
CA GLU A 121 -1.80 -2.03 0.47
C GLU A 121 -1.94 -0.99 -0.65
N ALA A 122 -2.68 0.07 -0.37
CA ALA A 122 -2.89 1.22 -1.24
C ALA A 122 -2.27 2.48 -0.62
N PHE A 123 -1.54 3.21 -1.43
CA PHE A 123 -0.97 4.53 -1.12
C PHE A 123 -1.66 5.55 -2.00
N ILE A 124 -2.25 6.55 -1.38
CA ILE A 124 -3.04 7.56 -2.09
C ILE A 124 -2.49 8.95 -1.76
N ILE A 125 -2.36 9.77 -2.78
CA ILE A 125 -2.11 11.20 -2.66
C ILE A 125 -3.28 11.90 -3.33
N GLU A 126 -3.93 12.78 -2.60
CA GLU A 126 -5.10 13.50 -3.08
C GLU A 126 -4.98 14.99 -2.74
N ARG A 127 -5.31 15.85 -3.71
CA ARG A 127 -5.46 17.30 -3.51
C ARG A 127 -6.94 17.63 -3.47
N ASN A 128 -7.41 18.07 -2.31
CA ASN A 128 -8.82 18.35 -2.07
C ASN A 128 -9.25 19.74 -2.57
N SER A 129 -10.52 20.09 -2.42
CA SER A 129 -11.08 21.36 -2.85
C SER A 129 -10.55 22.58 -2.09
N ALA A 130 -9.91 22.38 -0.94
CA ALA A 130 -9.22 23.43 -0.16
C ALA A 130 -7.73 23.54 -0.56
N ASP A 131 -7.32 22.87 -1.64
CA ASP A 131 -5.95 22.79 -2.14
C ASP A 131 -4.96 22.11 -1.16
N ASP A 132 -5.47 21.43 -0.13
CA ASP A 132 -4.65 20.64 0.78
C ASP A 132 -4.26 19.31 0.13
N VAL A 133 -3.00 18.94 0.27
CA VAL A 133 -2.48 17.66 -0.18
C VAL A 133 -2.56 16.67 0.99
N ILE A 134 -3.32 15.60 0.78
CA ILE A 134 -3.54 14.53 1.76
C ILE A 134 -2.80 13.28 1.29
N GLY A 135 -1.92 12.76 2.13
CA GLY A 135 -1.35 11.43 1.98
C GLY A 135 -2.14 10.42 2.79
N ARG A 136 -2.46 9.26 2.22
CA ARG A 136 -3.18 8.17 2.89
C ARG A 136 -2.55 6.82 2.54
N CYS A 137 -2.48 5.94 3.52
CA CYS A 137 -2.11 4.55 3.35
C CYS A 137 -3.18 3.66 3.96
N VAL A 138 -3.71 2.75 3.15
CA VAL A 138 -4.77 1.81 3.55
C VAL A 138 -4.33 0.40 3.20
N ALA A 139 -4.40 -0.50 4.17
CA ALA A 139 -4.06 -1.90 3.98
C ALA A 139 -5.11 -2.80 4.61
N PHE A 140 -5.36 -3.94 3.99
CA PHE A 140 -5.96 -5.08 4.66
C PHE A 140 -4.96 -6.23 4.64
N SER A 141 -4.74 -6.86 5.78
CA SER A 141 -3.80 -7.97 5.88
C SER A 141 -4.23 -8.99 6.91
N ARG A 142 -3.70 -10.20 6.75
CA ARG A 142 -3.69 -11.24 7.79
C ARG A 142 -2.30 -11.84 7.88
N HIS A 143 -1.90 -12.23 9.07
CA HIS A 143 -0.63 -12.91 9.24
C HIS A 143 -0.69 -14.31 8.62
N SER A 144 0.36 -14.72 7.92
CA SER A 144 0.54 -16.14 7.61
C SER A 144 0.64 -16.91 8.94
N TRP A 145 -0.06 -18.03 9.02
CA TRP A 145 -0.41 -18.76 10.27
C TRP A 145 0.75 -19.02 11.25
N TRP A 146 2.00 -19.13 10.79
CA TRP A 146 3.16 -19.39 11.64
C TRP A 146 3.66 -18.15 12.40
N LEU A 147 3.54 -16.94 11.81
CA LEU A 147 3.88 -15.66 12.45
C LEU A 147 2.87 -15.23 13.51
N ALA A 148 1.59 -15.59 13.34
CA ALA A 148 0.54 -15.30 14.32
C ALA A 148 0.85 -15.94 15.70
N ARG A 149 1.64 -17.01 15.74
CA ARG A 149 2.05 -17.67 17.00
C ARG A 149 3.15 -16.93 17.75
N VAL A 150 3.93 -16.08 17.08
CA VAL A 150 5.17 -15.50 17.65
C VAL A 150 5.07 -13.99 17.91
N PHE A 151 4.25 -13.23 17.15
CA PHE A 151 4.34 -11.75 17.12
C PHE A 151 3.00 -10.99 17.09
N SER A 152 1.93 -11.44 17.70
CA SER A 152 0.61 -10.82 17.58
C SER A 152 0.52 -9.34 18.01
N THR A 153 1.24 -8.91 19.03
CA THR A 153 1.17 -7.52 19.55
C THR A 153 2.27 -6.61 18.98
N PRO A 154 3.55 -7.01 18.88
CA PRO A 154 4.60 -6.19 18.28
C PRO A 154 4.37 -5.91 16.79
N ALA A 155 3.83 -6.89 16.03
CA ALA A 155 3.61 -6.75 14.59
C ALA A 155 2.59 -5.63 14.25
N ARG A 156 1.51 -5.51 15.02
CA ARG A 156 0.50 -4.44 14.84
C ARG A 156 1.09 -3.06 15.09
N TYR A 157 1.96 -2.92 16.08
CA TYR A 157 2.64 -1.66 16.37
C TYR A 157 3.63 -1.29 15.25
N VAL A 158 4.39 -2.26 14.75
CA VAL A 158 5.32 -2.06 13.62
C VAL A 158 4.56 -1.66 12.36
N GLN A 159 3.45 -2.31 12.05
CA GLN A 159 2.61 -1.98 10.90
C GLN A 159 2.06 -0.54 11.02
N TRP A 160 1.48 -0.17 12.16
CA TRP A 160 0.98 1.19 12.40
C TRP A 160 2.11 2.23 12.30
N TRP A 161 3.27 1.95 12.87
CA TRP A 161 4.44 2.82 12.80
C TRP A 161 4.94 2.98 11.34
N ALA A 162 5.00 1.89 10.57
CA ALA A 162 5.40 1.91 9.17
C ALA A 162 4.43 2.74 8.32
N THR A 163 3.11 2.52 8.49
CA THR A 163 2.06 3.26 7.78
C THR A 163 2.19 4.78 7.98
N ARG A 164 2.40 5.23 9.22
CA ARG A 164 2.64 6.65 9.49
C ARG A 164 3.90 7.18 8.84
N ARG A 165 4.96 6.37 8.77
CA ARG A 165 6.20 6.76 8.11
C ARG A 165 6.06 6.80 6.60
N TYR A 166 5.31 5.90 6.01
CA TYR A 166 4.96 5.97 4.60
C TYR A 166 4.30 7.31 4.27
N VAL A 167 3.23 7.65 4.98
CA VAL A 167 2.48 8.90 4.75
C VAL A 167 3.38 10.12 4.93
N ARG A 168 4.18 10.18 6.00
CA ARG A 168 5.14 11.27 6.21
C ARG A 168 6.24 11.32 5.15
N GLY A 169 6.65 10.17 4.65
CA GLY A 169 7.66 10.07 3.58
C GLY A 169 7.15 10.45 2.20
N MET A 170 5.83 10.58 2.01
CA MET A 170 5.23 11.19 0.82
C MET A 170 5.37 12.73 0.84
N ALA A 171 5.49 13.36 2.02
CA ALA A 171 5.59 14.82 2.12
C ALA A 171 6.72 15.39 1.28
N PRO A 172 6.55 16.59 0.72
CA PRO A 172 7.56 17.33 -0.05
C PRO A 172 8.88 17.55 0.66
#